data_d60567fbf7b0a3e5214c7fbdc3a088c4
#
_entry.id   d60567fbf7b0a3e5214c7fbdc3a088c4
#
_cell.length_a   1.000
_cell.length_b   1.000
_cell.length_c   1.000
_cell.angle_alpha   90.00
_cell.angle_beta   90.00
_cell.angle_gamma   90.00
#
_symmetry.space_group_name_H-M   'P 1'
#
loop_
_entity.id
_entity.type
_entity.pdbx_description
1 polymer ?
#
loop_
_entity_poly.entity_id
_entity_poly.type
_entity_poly.pdbx_seq_one_letter_code
_entity_poly.pdbx_strand_id
1 'polypeptide(L)'
;MNVANRKWIRRLSWKSLRAARTRNLVAVLAIALTTVLFTALFTIALSINDGFQQANFRQVGGWSHGGFKYLTEEQFLQLRDDPLIQEWGLRRFVGMPVEVPFNKSHVEVGYSDPNQAHWMYCDPVVGRLPEEGTDEAATDTRVLELLGITPQLGAEFTLTFEVDGHETTQAFTLCGWWEYDEAVTASHVLIPQSRVEAVLSETGVTPPGADGMTATWNMDVMLKSGSRQIAQDLEQILEHHGYQNESRTAGDNYIDTGVNWGYTGAQLSENLDLPTLLAVAALALLIGFTGYLIIYNVFQISVTNDIRFYGLLKTIGTTPRQLRRIIRHQALALSLAGIPLGLAAGWLVGGQLTPVVIAQLDGVVSVVSV
;
A
#
# COMPACT_ATOMS: atom_id res chain seq x y z
N MET A 1 19.96 -42.46 -39.25
CA MET A 1 20.27 -41.09 -39.71
C MET A 1 19.38 -40.11 -38.95
N ASN A 2 19.98 -39.28 -38.10
CA ASN A 2 19.23 -38.23 -37.35
C ASN A 2 19.29 -36.93 -38.22
N VAL A 3 18.39 -36.81 -39.18
CA VAL A 3 18.30 -35.58 -39.98
C VAL A 3 17.52 -34.54 -39.18
N ALA A 4 18.26 -33.68 -38.45
CA ALA A 4 17.72 -32.56 -37.70
C ALA A 4 17.33 -31.40 -38.63
N ASN A 5 16.30 -31.58 -39.44
CA ASN A 5 15.88 -30.59 -40.44
C ASN A 5 14.94 -29.54 -39.82
N ARG A 6 15.50 -28.65 -38.94
CA ARG A 6 14.73 -27.63 -38.17
C ARG A 6 13.94 -26.67 -39.07
N LYS A 7 14.46 -26.33 -40.25
CA LYS A 7 13.80 -25.46 -41.25
C LYS A 7 12.51 -26.09 -41.79
N TRP A 8 12.54 -27.38 -42.13
CA TRP A 8 11.39 -28.10 -42.67
C TRP A 8 10.28 -28.31 -41.59
N ILE A 9 10.66 -28.63 -40.37
CA ILE A 9 9.72 -28.78 -39.24
C ILE A 9 8.99 -27.46 -38.98
N ARG A 10 9.72 -26.32 -38.96
CA ARG A 10 9.12 -25.00 -38.80
C ARG A 10 8.19 -24.61 -39.92
N ARG A 11 8.61 -24.88 -41.19
CA ARG A 11 7.78 -24.61 -42.38
C ARG A 11 6.51 -25.47 -42.42
N LEU A 12 6.63 -26.72 -42.04
CA LEU A 12 5.47 -27.65 -41.94
C LEU A 12 4.50 -27.21 -40.84
N SER A 13 5.00 -26.84 -39.66
CA SER A 13 4.19 -26.30 -38.56
C SER A 13 3.39 -25.09 -38.99
N TRP A 14 4.02 -24.11 -39.68
CA TRP A 14 3.33 -22.92 -40.17
C TRP A 14 2.30 -23.21 -41.27
N LYS A 15 2.58 -24.14 -42.22
CA LYS A 15 1.60 -24.54 -43.21
C LYS A 15 0.41 -25.24 -42.60
N SER A 16 0.62 -26.12 -41.60
CA SER A 16 -0.44 -26.81 -40.86
C SER A 16 -1.30 -25.82 -40.06
N LEU A 17 -0.68 -24.82 -39.37
CA LEU A 17 -1.41 -23.75 -38.71
C LEU A 17 -2.29 -22.97 -39.68
N ARG A 18 -1.77 -22.58 -40.84
CA ARG A 18 -2.56 -21.84 -41.84
C ARG A 18 -3.72 -22.64 -42.43
N ALA A 19 -3.56 -23.95 -42.55
CA ALA A 19 -4.61 -24.85 -43.06
C ALA A 19 -5.78 -25.06 -42.11
N ALA A 20 -5.54 -24.96 -40.78
CA ALA A 20 -6.54 -25.26 -39.74
C ALA A 20 -7.02 -23.97 -39.01
N ARG A 21 -7.46 -22.95 -39.76
CA ARG A 21 -7.82 -21.62 -39.22
C ARG A 21 -8.88 -21.65 -38.13
N THR A 22 -10.00 -22.33 -38.34
CA THR A 22 -11.11 -22.40 -37.38
C THR A 22 -10.67 -23.04 -36.07
N ARG A 23 -9.95 -24.17 -36.15
CA ARG A 23 -9.40 -24.84 -34.98
C ARG A 23 -8.44 -23.94 -34.20
N ASN A 24 -7.53 -23.26 -34.91
CA ASN A 24 -6.56 -22.35 -34.27
C ASN A 24 -7.25 -21.18 -33.61
N LEU A 25 -8.30 -20.62 -34.22
CA LEU A 25 -9.11 -19.56 -33.62
C LEU A 25 -9.75 -20.03 -32.29
N VAL A 26 -10.37 -21.25 -32.31
CA VAL A 26 -10.94 -21.84 -31.08
C VAL A 26 -9.88 -22.03 -30.00
N ALA A 27 -8.68 -22.53 -30.38
CA ALA A 27 -7.59 -22.71 -29.43
C ALA A 27 -7.05 -21.37 -28.87
N VAL A 28 -6.90 -20.35 -29.71
CA VAL A 28 -6.50 -19.00 -29.29
C VAL A 28 -7.54 -18.38 -28.37
N LEU A 29 -8.83 -18.49 -28.71
CA LEU A 29 -9.93 -18.01 -27.88
C LEU A 29 -10.00 -18.72 -26.53
N ALA A 30 -9.79 -20.03 -26.49
CA ALA A 30 -9.77 -20.79 -25.25
C ALA A 30 -8.60 -20.41 -24.34
N ILE A 31 -7.39 -20.24 -24.91
CA ILE A 31 -6.22 -19.75 -24.18
C ILE A 31 -6.48 -18.31 -23.68
N ALA A 32 -6.99 -17.44 -24.55
CA ALA A 32 -7.31 -16.07 -24.20
C ALA A 32 -8.35 -16.01 -23.07
N LEU A 33 -9.45 -16.78 -23.16
CA LEU A 33 -10.49 -16.79 -22.14
C LEU A 33 -9.96 -17.29 -20.78
N THR A 34 -9.14 -18.34 -20.78
CA THR A 34 -8.47 -18.81 -19.56
C THR A 34 -7.57 -17.73 -18.97
N THR A 35 -6.80 -17.04 -19.81
CA THR A 35 -5.92 -15.95 -19.39
C THR A 35 -6.74 -14.76 -18.87
N VAL A 36 -7.86 -14.40 -19.52
CA VAL A 36 -8.81 -13.37 -19.03
C VAL A 36 -9.27 -13.70 -17.62
N LEU A 37 -9.72 -14.95 -17.40
CA LEU A 37 -10.22 -15.36 -16.10
C LEU A 37 -9.18 -15.17 -14.99
N PHE A 38 -7.96 -15.68 -15.20
CA PHE A 38 -6.90 -15.52 -14.19
C PHE A 38 -6.45 -14.07 -14.03
N THR A 39 -6.27 -13.34 -15.13
CA THR A 39 -5.85 -11.94 -15.07
C THR A 39 -6.90 -11.09 -14.36
N ALA A 40 -8.17 -11.24 -14.68
CA ALA A 40 -9.25 -10.50 -14.01
C ALA A 40 -9.30 -10.83 -12.51
N LEU A 41 -9.21 -12.12 -12.15
CA LEU A 41 -9.19 -12.56 -10.75
C LEU A 41 -8.02 -11.92 -9.98
N PHE A 42 -6.80 -11.98 -10.52
CA PHE A 42 -5.63 -11.38 -9.88
C PHE A 42 -5.71 -9.85 -9.85
N THR A 43 -6.22 -9.21 -10.90
CA THR A 43 -6.43 -7.75 -10.90
C THR A 43 -7.38 -7.34 -9.78
N ILE A 44 -8.53 -8.02 -9.65
CA ILE A 44 -9.50 -7.75 -8.58
C ILE A 44 -8.86 -7.99 -7.21
N ALA A 45 -8.19 -9.12 -7.00
CA ALA A 45 -7.56 -9.45 -5.72
C ALA A 45 -6.51 -8.43 -5.29
N LEU A 46 -5.64 -8.00 -6.22
CA LEU A 46 -4.64 -6.97 -5.95
C LEU A 46 -5.28 -5.61 -5.66
N SER A 47 -6.30 -5.22 -6.44
CA SER A 47 -7.01 -3.94 -6.23
C SER A 47 -7.77 -3.90 -4.90
N ILE A 48 -8.36 -5.03 -4.47
CA ILE A 48 -8.99 -5.14 -3.14
C ILE A 48 -7.91 -4.97 -2.06
N ASN A 49 -6.77 -5.68 -2.17
CA ASN A 49 -5.66 -5.54 -1.22
C ASN A 49 -5.17 -4.09 -1.12
N ASP A 50 -4.97 -3.41 -2.27
CA ASP A 50 -4.56 -2.01 -2.30
C ASP A 50 -5.62 -1.09 -1.66
N GLY A 51 -6.91 -1.35 -1.91
CA GLY A 51 -8.01 -0.61 -1.30
C GLY A 51 -8.04 -0.77 0.23
N PHE A 52 -7.91 -2.00 0.74
CA PHE A 52 -7.80 -2.26 2.19
C PHE A 52 -6.58 -1.58 2.80
N GLN A 53 -5.43 -1.64 2.13
CA GLN A 53 -4.22 -1.00 2.61
C GLN A 53 -4.37 0.51 2.69
N GLN A 54 -4.97 1.15 1.69
CA GLN A 54 -5.27 2.58 1.69
C GLN A 54 -6.26 2.97 2.80
N ALA A 55 -7.30 2.17 3.04
CA ALA A 55 -8.24 2.38 4.13
C ALA A 55 -7.55 2.25 5.50
N ASN A 56 -6.71 1.23 5.68
CA ASN A 56 -5.94 1.04 6.91
C ASN A 56 -4.99 2.22 7.18
N PHE A 57 -4.31 2.76 6.14
CA PHE A 57 -3.43 3.92 6.31
C PHE A 57 -4.17 5.15 6.82
N ARG A 58 -5.41 5.39 6.33
CA ARG A 58 -6.24 6.48 6.82
C ARG A 58 -6.67 6.26 8.27
N GLN A 59 -7.02 5.01 8.64
CA GLN A 59 -7.42 4.68 10.00
C GLN A 59 -6.27 4.80 11.01
N VAL A 60 -5.05 4.43 10.65
CA VAL A 60 -3.88 4.58 11.52
C VAL A 60 -3.27 5.98 11.49
N GLY A 61 -3.79 6.87 10.62
CA GLY A 61 -3.40 8.28 10.55
C GLY A 61 -2.20 8.58 9.65
N GLY A 62 -1.73 7.62 8.82
CA GLY A 62 -0.65 7.88 7.89
C GLY A 62 -0.12 6.64 7.18
N TRP A 63 0.72 6.86 6.16
CA TRP A 63 1.30 5.81 5.34
C TRP A 63 2.83 5.68 5.45
N SER A 64 3.44 6.27 6.49
CA SER A 64 4.83 5.95 6.88
C SER A 64 4.97 4.45 7.17
N HIS A 65 6.17 3.87 7.03
CA HIS A 65 6.38 2.46 7.35
C HIS A 65 6.23 2.17 8.84
N GLY A 66 6.65 3.11 9.67
CA GLY A 66 6.62 3.03 11.12
C GLY A 66 7.35 4.22 11.72
N GLY A 67 7.61 4.20 13.03
CA GLY A 67 8.28 5.33 13.66
C GLY A 67 8.76 5.07 15.07
N PHE A 68 9.41 6.07 15.61
CA PHE A 68 9.95 6.14 16.97
C PHE A 68 9.18 7.22 17.73
N LYS A 69 8.70 6.88 18.93
CA LYS A 69 7.80 7.74 19.68
C LYS A 69 8.45 8.27 20.95
N TYR A 70 7.97 9.44 21.37
CA TYR A 70 8.33 10.07 22.64
C TYR A 70 9.81 10.32 22.81
N LEU A 71 10.50 10.63 21.70
CA LEU A 71 11.93 10.93 21.69
C LEU A 71 12.23 12.26 22.38
N THR A 72 13.43 12.36 22.90
CA THR A 72 14.08 13.65 23.13
C THR A 72 14.64 14.20 21.81
N GLU A 73 14.96 15.50 21.76
CA GLU A 73 15.62 16.10 20.60
C GLU A 73 16.95 15.41 20.29
N GLU A 74 17.73 15.07 21.31
CA GLU A 74 19.03 14.37 21.15
C GLU A 74 18.85 12.99 20.50
N GLN A 75 17.88 12.19 20.97
CA GLN A 75 17.56 10.89 20.40
C GLN A 75 17.11 11.00 18.93
N PHE A 76 16.25 11.99 18.62
CA PHE A 76 15.85 12.26 17.24
C PHE A 76 17.05 12.57 16.34
N LEU A 77 17.94 13.46 16.78
CA LEU A 77 19.14 13.86 16.02
C LEU A 77 20.10 12.68 15.80
N GLN A 78 20.16 11.72 16.74
CA GLN A 78 20.99 10.52 16.60
C GLN A 78 20.39 9.51 15.60
N LEU A 79 19.07 9.29 15.66
CA LEU A 79 18.41 8.24 14.87
C LEU A 79 18.15 8.65 13.42
N ARG A 80 17.85 9.93 13.14
CA ARG A 80 17.37 10.39 11.83
C ARG A 80 18.31 10.12 10.65
N ASP A 81 19.61 10.02 10.92
CA ASP A 81 20.66 9.82 9.92
C ASP A 81 21.10 8.34 9.78
N ASP A 82 20.34 7.40 10.38
CA ASP A 82 20.64 5.97 10.27
C ASP A 82 20.57 5.48 8.81
N PRO A 83 21.53 4.63 8.38
CA PRO A 83 21.62 4.16 7.00
C PRO A 83 20.41 3.34 6.51
N LEU A 84 19.58 2.77 7.38
CA LEU A 84 18.36 2.04 7.01
C LEU A 84 17.18 2.97 6.70
N ILE A 85 17.22 4.22 7.17
CA ILE A 85 16.19 5.23 6.91
C ILE A 85 16.39 5.80 5.50
N GLN A 86 15.33 5.82 4.70
CA GLN A 86 15.29 6.47 3.41
C GLN A 86 14.88 7.93 3.55
N GLU A 87 13.81 8.18 4.28
CA GLU A 87 13.23 9.47 4.58
C GLU A 87 12.63 9.45 5.97
N TRP A 88 12.62 10.57 6.66
CA TRP A 88 11.97 10.73 7.94
C TRP A 88 11.02 11.94 7.92
N GLY A 89 10.02 11.89 8.77
CA GLY A 89 9.09 12.97 9.07
C GLY A 89 9.04 13.19 10.58
N LEU A 90 8.90 14.44 10.99
CA LEU A 90 8.83 14.84 12.39
C LEU A 90 7.45 15.39 12.73
N ARG A 91 6.89 14.88 13.84
CA ARG A 91 5.67 15.40 14.45
C ARG A 91 5.90 15.72 15.91
N ARG A 92 5.33 16.84 16.36
CA ARG A 92 5.28 17.22 17.77
C ARG A 92 3.84 17.57 18.16
N PHE A 93 3.21 16.74 18.96
CA PHE A 93 1.89 16.98 19.50
C PHE A 93 1.98 17.97 20.66
N VAL A 94 1.10 18.98 20.70
CA VAL A 94 1.10 20.02 21.75
C VAL A 94 -0.15 19.88 22.64
N GLY A 95 -1.31 19.73 22.05
CA GLY A 95 -2.55 19.65 22.80
C GLY A 95 -3.79 19.48 21.96
N MET A 96 -4.95 19.51 22.59
CA MET A 96 -6.25 19.33 21.93
C MET A 96 -7.27 20.34 22.44
N PRO A 97 -8.13 20.90 21.57
CA PRO A 97 -9.29 21.65 22.00
C PRO A 97 -10.33 20.70 22.60
N VAL A 98 -10.81 21.00 23.80
CA VAL A 98 -11.72 20.11 24.58
C VAL A 98 -13.14 20.67 24.70
N GLU A 99 -13.30 21.98 24.48
CA GLU A 99 -14.60 22.64 24.61
C GLU A 99 -15.47 22.54 23.35
N VAL A 100 -16.74 22.91 23.47
CA VAL A 100 -17.66 23.06 22.33
C VAL A 100 -17.10 24.13 21.37
N PRO A 101 -17.05 23.84 20.05
CA PRO A 101 -17.67 22.72 19.32
C PRO A 101 -16.78 21.47 19.15
N PHE A 102 -15.59 21.42 19.71
CA PHE A 102 -14.60 20.37 19.50
C PHE A 102 -14.80 19.11 20.36
N ASN A 103 -15.63 19.18 21.40
CA ASN A 103 -15.85 18.11 22.37
C ASN A 103 -16.33 16.77 21.82
N LYS A 104 -16.65 16.69 20.52
CA LYS A 104 -17.05 15.47 19.79
C LYS A 104 -16.15 15.18 18.60
N SER A 105 -15.06 15.91 18.45
CA SER A 105 -14.14 15.79 17.33
C SER A 105 -12.73 15.62 17.87
N HIS A 106 -11.98 14.66 17.33
CA HIS A 106 -10.59 14.49 17.68
C HIS A 106 -9.78 15.48 16.82
N VAL A 107 -9.30 16.55 17.43
CA VAL A 107 -8.48 17.58 16.78
C VAL A 107 -7.18 17.74 17.56
N GLU A 108 -6.07 17.62 16.89
CA GLU A 108 -4.74 17.74 17.48
C GLU A 108 -4.06 19.02 17.02
N VAL A 109 -3.50 19.78 17.95
CA VAL A 109 -2.67 20.96 17.67
C VAL A 109 -1.20 20.55 17.79
N GLY A 110 -0.38 20.86 16.79
CA GLY A 110 1.02 20.50 16.83
C GLY A 110 1.80 20.91 15.59
N TYR A 111 3.06 20.52 15.58
CA TYR A 111 3.96 20.70 14.45
C TYR A 111 4.08 19.42 13.64
N SER A 112 4.14 19.55 12.34
CA SER A 112 4.59 18.51 11.43
C SER A 112 5.48 19.10 10.35
N ASP A 113 6.60 18.45 10.07
CA ASP A 113 7.42 18.82 8.92
C ASP A 113 6.73 18.44 7.60
N PRO A 114 7.23 18.88 6.44
CA PRO A 114 6.57 18.61 5.16
C PRO A 114 6.40 17.12 4.84
N ASN A 115 7.36 16.26 5.20
CA ASN A 115 7.24 14.82 4.97
C ASN A 115 6.13 14.22 5.83
N GLN A 116 6.11 14.56 7.12
CA GLN A 116 5.12 14.06 8.05
C GLN A 116 3.72 14.55 7.66
N ALA A 117 3.57 15.83 7.33
CA ALA A 117 2.30 16.39 6.88
C ALA A 117 1.77 15.63 5.64
N HIS A 118 2.65 15.36 4.67
CA HIS A 118 2.31 14.58 3.48
C HIS A 118 1.87 13.16 3.84
N TRP A 119 2.60 12.47 4.70
CA TRP A 119 2.27 11.09 5.09
C TRP A 119 0.98 10.99 5.90
N MET A 120 0.61 12.04 6.63
CA MET A 120 -0.63 12.12 7.42
C MET A 120 -1.83 12.67 6.65
N TYR A 121 -1.73 12.83 5.32
CA TYR A 121 -2.79 13.42 4.47
C TYR A 121 -3.12 14.89 4.81
N CYS A 122 -2.15 15.64 5.34
CA CYS A 122 -2.28 17.03 5.72
C CYS A 122 -1.66 17.99 4.67
N ASP A 123 -1.66 17.61 3.39
CA ASP A 123 -1.17 18.48 2.32
C ASP A 123 -2.18 19.60 2.02
N PRO A 124 -1.82 20.87 2.14
CA PRO A 124 -2.72 21.94 1.76
C PRO A 124 -3.08 21.90 0.27
N VAL A 125 -4.38 21.82 -0.05
CA VAL A 125 -4.90 21.97 -1.42
C VAL A 125 -4.98 23.44 -1.82
N VAL A 126 -5.03 24.34 -0.84
CA VAL A 126 -4.95 25.80 -1.02
C VAL A 126 -3.98 26.37 -0.01
N GLY A 127 -3.11 27.25 -0.45
CA GLY A 127 -2.08 27.84 0.41
C GLY A 127 -0.87 26.94 0.61
N ARG A 128 -0.32 26.90 1.82
CA ARG A 128 0.92 26.20 2.18
C ARG A 128 0.92 25.78 3.65
N LEU A 129 1.92 25.00 4.05
CA LEU A 129 2.21 24.78 5.47
C LEU A 129 2.72 26.06 6.15
N PRO A 130 2.56 26.18 7.48
CA PRO A 130 3.00 27.37 8.24
C PRO A 130 4.51 27.60 8.15
N GLU A 131 4.91 28.86 8.07
CA GLU A 131 6.33 29.25 8.08
C GLU A 131 6.84 29.47 9.49
N GLU A 132 8.11 29.12 9.73
CA GLU A 132 8.76 29.32 11.01
C GLU A 132 8.82 30.83 11.42
N GLY A 133 8.61 31.09 12.71
CA GLY A 133 8.62 32.43 13.26
C GLY A 133 7.36 33.26 13.00
N THR A 134 6.27 32.62 12.56
CA THR A 134 4.97 33.28 12.32
C THR A 134 3.89 32.72 13.26
N ASP A 135 2.73 33.39 13.29
CA ASP A 135 1.51 32.92 13.96
C ASP A 135 0.56 32.23 12.97
N GLU A 136 1.12 31.64 11.93
CA GLU A 136 0.35 30.93 10.93
C GLU A 136 -0.12 29.55 11.42
N ALA A 137 -1.26 29.10 10.87
CA ALA A 137 -1.73 27.75 11.02
C ALA A 137 -2.33 27.22 9.72
N ALA A 138 -2.19 25.92 9.50
CA ALA A 138 -2.88 25.18 8.44
C ALA A 138 -3.73 24.08 9.05
N THR A 139 -4.92 23.83 8.47
CA THR A 139 -5.87 22.83 9.02
C THR A 139 -6.80 22.29 7.94
N ASP A 140 -7.65 21.34 8.29
CA ASP A 140 -8.66 20.82 7.37
C ASP A 140 -9.98 21.63 7.39
N THR A 141 -10.80 21.38 6.36
CA THR A 141 -12.10 22.07 6.21
C THR A 141 -13.07 21.78 7.35
N ARG A 142 -12.96 20.66 8.06
CA ARG A 142 -13.79 20.31 9.23
C ARG A 142 -13.51 21.20 10.43
N VAL A 143 -12.23 21.46 10.71
CA VAL A 143 -11.83 22.38 11.79
C VAL A 143 -12.33 23.79 11.50
N LEU A 144 -12.22 24.27 10.25
CA LEU A 144 -12.73 25.58 9.83
C LEU A 144 -14.24 25.66 9.99
N GLU A 145 -14.98 24.61 9.63
CA GLU A 145 -16.43 24.50 9.86
C GLU A 145 -16.79 24.60 11.35
N LEU A 146 -16.07 23.88 12.21
CA LEU A 146 -16.29 23.92 13.67
C LEU A 146 -16.00 25.29 14.26
N LEU A 147 -15.02 26.02 13.72
CA LEU A 147 -14.73 27.41 14.11
C LEU A 147 -15.71 28.43 13.51
N GLY A 148 -16.57 28.03 12.58
CA GLY A 148 -17.47 28.91 11.85
C GLY A 148 -16.75 29.88 10.89
N ILE A 149 -15.57 29.48 10.37
CA ILE A 149 -14.70 30.29 9.52
C ILE A 149 -14.85 29.86 8.07
N THR A 150 -15.06 30.82 7.19
CA THR A 150 -14.99 30.56 5.75
C THR A 150 -13.55 30.33 5.33
N PRO A 151 -13.22 29.26 4.56
CA PRO A 151 -11.86 29.01 4.09
C PRO A 151 -11.35 30.16 3.20
N GLN A 152 -10.52 31.01 3.76
CA GLN A 152 -9.87 32.12 3.07
C GLN A 152 -8.48 32.35 3.63
N LEU A 153 -7.46 32.42 2.78
CA LEU A 153 -6.10 32.72 3.20
C LEU A 153 -6.02 34.07 3.90
N GLY A 154 -5.30 34.14 5.02
CA GLY A 154 -5.18 35.30 5.84
C GLY A 154 -6.34 35.53 6.84
N ALA A 155 -7.33 34.61 6.91
CA ALA A 155 -8.36 34.67 7.93
C ALA A 155 -7.74 34.47 9.33
N GLU A 156 -8.07 35.39 10.26
CA GLU A 156 -7.63 35.33 11.65
C GLU A 156 -8.64 34.49 12.45
N PHE A 157 -8.14 33.64 13.34
CA PHE A 157 -8.96 32.86 14.28
C PHE A 157 -8.24 32.67 15.62
N THR A 158 -9.03 32.38 16.63
CA THR A 158 -8.53 31.95 17.93
C THR A 158 -8.94 30.50 18.21
N LEU A 159 -8.02 29.76 18.82
CA LEU A 159 -8.27 28.39 19.25
C LEU A 159 -7.86 28.25 20.70
N THR A 160 -8.80 27.75 21.52
CA THR A 160 -8.55 27.37 22.91
C THR A 160 -8.32 25.88 22.98
N PHE A 161 -7.20 25.47 23.55
CA PHE A 161 -6.84 24.05 23.69
C PHE A 161 -6.07 23.79 24.97
N GLU A 162 -6.06 22.54 25.40
CA GLU A 162 -5.38 22.10 26.62
C GLU A 162 -4.01 21.52 26.28
N VAL A 163 -2.98 21.95 27.03
CA VAL A 163 -1.59 21.51 26.94
C VAL A 163 -1.21 20.92 28.29
N ASP A 164 -1.12 19.61 28.41
CA ASP A 164 -0.79 18.92 29.66
C ASP A 164 -1.59 19.42 30.89
N GLY A 165 -2.91 19.57 30.73
CA GLY A 165 -3.81 20.06 31.79
C GLY A 165 -3.86 21.58 31.95
N HIS A 166 -3.16 22.36 31.12
CA HIS A 166 -3.17 23.80 31.13
C HIS A 166 -3.91 24.34 29.90
N GLU A 167 -5.02 25.05 30.14
CA GLU A 167 -5.78 25.68 29.05
C GLU A 167 -5.03 26.93 28.55
N THR A 168 -4.94 27.07 27.24
CA THR A 168 -4.37 28.24 26.56
C THR A 168 -5.24 28.64 25.37
N THR A 169 -5.31 29.94 25.09
CA THR A 169 -5.99 30.48 23.90
C THR A 169 -4.97 31.16 23.03
N GLN A 170 -4.85 30.70 21.80
CA GLN A 170 -3.88 31.19 20.83
C GLN A 170 -4.57 31.79 19.61
N ALA A 171 -4.02 32.88 19.08
CA ALA A 171 -4.47 33.51 17.84
C ALA A 171 -3.60 33.02 16.67
N PHE A 172 -4.23 32.71 15.56
CA PHE A 172 -3.59 32.21 14.36
C PHE A 172 -4.10 32.90 13.10
N THR A 173 -3.25 32.90 12.06
CA THR A 173 -3.59 33.33 10.71
C THR A 173 -3.60 32.12 9.80
N LEU A 174 -4.71 31.86 9.09
CA LEU A 174 -4.86 30.72 8.18
C LEU A 174 -3.95 30.89 6.96
N CYS A 175 -2.96 30.01 6.80
CA CYS A 175 -2.02 30.01 5.67
C CYS A 175 -2.27 28.90 4.65
N GLY A 176 -3.08 27.90 5.01
CA GLY A 176 -3.42 26.80 4.12
C GLY A 176 -4.47 25.88 4.70
N TRP A 177 -5.14 25.13 3.84
CA TRP A 177 -6.06 24.09 4.27
C TRP A 177 -6.15 22.95 3.25
N TRP A 178 -6.59 21.77 3.74
CA TRP A 178 -6.93 20.58 2.96
C TRP A 178 -8.36 20.14 3.22
N GLU A 179 -8.86 19.28 2.34
CA GLU A 179 -10.20 18.73 2.50
C GLU A 179 -10.22 17.69 3.63
N TYR A 180 -11.24 17.76 4.48
CA TYR A 180 -11.45 16.78 5.53
C TYR A 180 -11.72 15.40 4.93
N ASP A 181 -11.00 14.39 5.40
CA ASP A 181 -11.21 12.98 5.06
C ASP A 181 -11.82 12.26 6.27
N GLU A 182 -13.08 11.83 6.16
CA GLU A 182 -13.81 11.14 7.25
C GLU A 182 -13.14 9.81 7.65
N ALA A 183 -12.35 9.20 6.76
CA ALA A 183 -11.63 7.97 7.05
C ALA A 183 -10.38 8.18 7.93
N VAL A 184 -9.89 9.42 8.06
CA VAL A 184 -8.76 9.80 8.92
C VAL A 184 -9.29 10.05 10.34
N THR A 185 -8.67 9.43 11.33
CA THR A 185 -9.19 9.39 12.72
C THR A 185 -9.11 10.73 13.44
N ALA A 186 -8.17 11.62 13.06
CA ALA A 186 -7.93 12.89 13.70
C ALA A 186 -7.80 14.03 12.67
N SER A 187 -8.38 15.16 13.00
CA SER A 187 -8.09 16.45 12.34
C SER A 187 -6.85 17.08 12.96
N HIS A 188 -6.12 17.87 12.19
CA HIS A 188 -4.90 18.51 12.66
C HIS A 188 -4.93 20.02 12.45
N VAL A 189 -4.44 20.75 13.45
CA VAL A 189 -4.06 22.17 13.33
C VAL A 189 -2.54 22.23 13.38
N LEU A 190 -1.93 22.39 12.21
CA LEU A 190 -0.48 22.45 12.09
C LEU A 190 0.00 23.88 12.32
N ILE A 191 0.96 24.03 13.23
CA ILE A 191 1.58 25.31 13.61
C ILE A 191 3.11 25.22 13.45
N PRO A 192 3.84 26.35 13.34
CA PRO A 192 5.30 26.33 13.27
C PRO A 192 5.93 25.70 14.52
N GLN A 193 7.12 25.12 14.40
CA GLN A 193 7.87 24.61 15.56
C GLN A 193 8.19 25.72 16.55
N SER A 194 8.53 26.92 16.08
CA SER A 194 8.75 28.12 16.92
C SER A 194 7.51 28.47 17.76
N ARG A 195 6.30 28.23 17.22
CA ARG A 195 5.04 28.45 17.95
C ARG A 195 4.81 27.40 19.01
N VAL A 196 5.20 26.13 18.74
CA VAL A 196 5.20 25.07 19.77
C VAL A 196 6.03 25.52 20.98
N GLU A 197 7.26 25.99 20.76
CA GLU A 197 8.13 26.42 21.84
C GLU A 197 7.55 27.65 22.62
N ALA A 198 6.91 28.59 21.91
CA ALA A 198 6.22 29.70 22.53
C ALA A 198 5.08 29.25 23.45
N VAL A 199 4.21 28.35 22.98
CA VAL A 199 3.09 27.80 23.76
C VAL A 199 3.59 27.04 24.99
N LEU A 200 4.66 26.27 24.88
CA LEU A 200 5.25 25.55 26.02
C LEU A 200 5.82 26.52 27.05
N SER A 201 6.47 27.58 26.60
CA SER A 201 6.99 28.63 27.48
C SER A 201 5.87 29.38 28.20
N GLU A 202 4.77 29.71 27.51
CA GLU A 202 3.59 30.40 28.07
C GLU A 202 2.85 29.56 29.11
N THR A 203 2.70 28.27 28.85
CA THR A 203 2.03 27.31 29.76
C THR A 203 2.94 26.80 30.88
N GLY A 204 4.25 26.97 30.75
CA GLY A 204 5.25 26.44 31.67
C GLY A 204 5.43 24.93 31.60
N VAL A 205 4.92 24.29 30.54
CA VAL A 205 5.05 22.85 30.35
C VAL A 205 6.43 22.52 29.79
N THR A 206 7.09 21.54 30.43
CA THR A 206 8.39 21.04 29.98
C THR A 206 8.19 19.65 29.36
N PRO A 207 8.61 19.42 28.10
CA PRO A 207 8.53 18.09 27.51
C PRO A 207 9.27 17.04 28.36
N PRO A 208 8.67 15.82 28.54
CA PRO A 208 7.51 15.27 27.81
C PRO A 208 6.14 15.59 28.42
N GLY A 209 6.00 16.55 29.33
CA GLY A 209 4.79 16.82 30.09
C GLY A 209 4.56 15.76 31.20
N ALA A 210 3.51 15.96 32.02
CA ALA A 210 3.12 14.96 33.01
C ALA A 210 2.46 13.72 32.37
N ASP A 211 1.91 13.87 31.15
CA ASP A 211 1.32 12.80 30.34
C ASP A 211 2.37 11.92 29.64
N GLY A 212 3.63 12.33 29.62
CA GLY A 212 4.73 11.66 28.95
C GLY A 212 4.73 11.79 27.40
N MET A 213 3.84 12.59 26.83
CA MET A 213 3.61 12.69 25.37
C MET A 213 3.72 14.10 24.85
N THR A 214 3.30 15.10 25.64
CA THR A 214 3.21 16.50 25.20
C THR A 214 4.55 17.03 24.73
N ALA A 215 4.56 17.55 23.51
CA ALA A 215 5.68 18.16 22.80
C ALA A 215 6.93 17.28 22.63
N THR A 216 6.81 15.97 22.82
CA THR A 216 7.87 15.01 22.47
C THR A 216 8.12 14.97 20.96
N TRP A 217 9.29 14.51 20.59
CA TRP A 217 9.66 14.31 19.19
C TRP A 217 9.19 12.92 18.73
N ASN A 218 8.31 12.89 17.75
CA ASN A 218 7.85 11.63 17.14
C ASN A 218 8.36 11.60 15.72
N MET A 219 9.19 10.61 15.42
CA MET A 219 9.81 10.45 14.12
C MET A 219 9.20 9.27 13.39
N ASP A 220 8.44 9.53 12.35
CA ASP A 220 8.01 8.51 11.41
C ASP A 220 9.05 8.33 10.31
N VAL A 221 9.14 7.12 9.74
CA VAL A 221 10.18 6.79 8.77
C VAL A 221 9.66 5.99 7.58
N MET A 222 10.28 6.26 6.42
CA MET A 222 10.28 5.37 5.28
C MET A 222 11.61 4.62 5.25
N LEU A 223 11.55 3.29 5.18
CA LEU A 223 12.72 2.40 5.25
C LEU A 223 13.18 2.03 3.84
N LYS A 224 14.50 1.91 3.64
CA LYS A 224 15.09 1.51 2.34
C LYS A 224 14.73 0.09 1.91
N SER A 225 14.44 -0.81 2.85
CA SER A 225 13.95 -2.17 2.59
C SER A 225 12.51 -2.23 2.11
N GLY A 226 11.77 -1.10 2.23
CA GLY A 226 10.32 -1.03 2.04
C GLY A 226 9.55 -1.65 3.21
N SER A 227 8.33 -2.14 2.94
CA SER A 227 7.40 -2.59 3.98
C SER A 227 7.51 -4.07 4.37
N ARG A 228 8.58 -4.78 3.98
CA ARG A 228 8.67 -6.23 4.15
C ARG A 228 9.11 -6.68 5.55
N GLN A 229 9.91 -5.88 6.24
CA GLN A 229 10.50 -6.22 7.54
C GLN A 229 10.60 -5.00 8.46
N ILE A 230 9.52 -4.21 8.51
CA ILE A 230 9.48 -2.93 9.21
C ILE A 230 9.91 -3.08 10.69
N ALA A 231 9.33 -4.04 11.41
CA ALA A 231 9.65 -4.26 12.83
C ALA A 231 11.14 -4.54 13.05
N GLN A 232 11.73 -5.42 12.23
CA GLN A 232 13.13 -5.81 12.32
C GLN A 232 14.08 -4.63 12.00
N ASP A 233 13.74 -3.82 10.99
CA ASP A 233 14.56 -2.66 10.63
C ASP A 233 14.48 -1.58 11.70
N LEU A 234 13.32 -1.34 12.32
CA LEU A 234 13.19 -0.40 13.45
C LEU A 234 14.02 -0.88 14.66
N GLU A 235 13.95 -2.16 14.99
CA GLU A 235 14.78 -2.76 16.05
C GLU A 235 16.28 -2.63 15.74
N GLN A 236 16.68 -2.91 14.52
CA GLN A 236 18.09 -2.78 14.10
C GLN A 236 18.58 -1.32 14.16
N ILE A 237 17.74 -0.34 13.81
CA ILE A 237 18.07 1.08 13.96
C ILE A 237 18.32 1.41 15.43
N LEU A 238 17.47 0.94 16.35
CA LEU A 238 17.67 1.14 17.78
C LEU A 238 19.00 0.52 18.26
N GLU A 239 19.28 -0.72 17.87
CA GLU A 239 20.53 -1.42 18.21
C GLU A 239 21.78 -0.68 17.73
N HIS A 240 21.77 -0.10 16.51
CA HIS A 240 22.90 0.69 15.98
C HIS A 240 23.26 1.86 16.88
N HIS A 241 22.28 2.41 17.61
CA HIS A 241 22.45 3.58 18.47
C HIS A 241 22.44 3.25 19.97
N GLY A 242 22.40 1.96 20.33
CA GLY A 242 22.45 1.51 21.72
C GLY A 242 21.13 1.60 22.47
N TYR A 243 20.02 1.72 21.74
CA TYR A 243 18.64 1.73 22.28
C TYR A 243 17.97 0.36 22.10
N GLN A 244 16.80 0.19 22.75
CA GLN A 244 15.98 -1.02 22.65
C GLN A 244 14.49 -0.68 22.88
N ASN A 245 13.58 -1.54 22.41
CA ASN A 245 12.14 -1.41 22.58
C ASN A 245 11.47 -2.57 23.33
N GLU A 246 12.24 -3.52 23.86
CA GLU A 246 11.73 -4.71 24.53
C GLU A 246 11.19 -4.45 25.94
N SER A 247 11.86 -3.58 26.69
CA SER A 247 11.52 -3.36 28.08
C SER A 247 11.59 -1.89 28.50
N ARG A 248 10.43 -1.34 28.86
CA ARG A 248 10.32 0.01 29.44
C ARG A 248 11.08 0.19 30.76
N THR A 249 11.45 -0.89 31.43
CA THR A 249 12.24 -0.84 32.68
C THR A 249 13.72 -0.60 32.44
N ALA A 250 14.17 -0.57 31.20
CA ALA A 250 15.57 -0.28 30.83
C ALA A 250 15.97 1.20 31.00
N GLY A 251 15.06 2.08 31.44
CA GLY A 251 15.34 3.49 31.67
C GLY A 251 15.61 4.24 30.36
N ASP A 252 16.64 5.09 30.35
CA ASP A 252 16.96 6.02 29.26
C ASP A 252 17.29 5.32 27.91
N ASN A 253 17.54 4.03 27.90
CA ASN A 253 17.82 3.26 26.69
C ASN A 253 16.56 2.73 25.98
N TYR A 254 15.38 2.92 26.57
CA TYR A 254 14.12 2.51 25.96
C TYR A 254 13.60 3.58 25.01
N ILE A 255 13.24 3.17 23.79
CA ILE A 255 12.49 3.99 22.84
C ILE A 255 11.29 3.19 22.34
N ASP A 256 10.09 3.79 22.41
CA ASP A 256 8.88 3.16 21.90
C ASP A 256 8.85 3.21 20.37
N THR A 257 8.48 2.10 19.74
CA THR A 257 8.40 1.99 18.29
C THR A 257 6.97 1.67 17.84
N GLY A 258 6.57 2.22 16.71
CA GLY A 258 5.31 1.94 16.06
C GLY A 258 5.51 1.33 14.68
N VAL A 259 4.97 0.14 14.45
CA VAL A 259 4.91 -0.46 13.12
C VAL A 259 3.59 -0.10 12.47
N ASN A 260 3.62 0.34 11.22
CA ASN A 260 2.38 0.54 10.47
C ASN A 260 1.86 -0.80 9.92
N TRP A 261 0.97 -1.40 10.67
CA TRP A 261 0.30 -2.66 10.32
C TRP A 261 -0.70 -2.53 9.16
N GLY A 262 -0.92 -1.33 8.64
CA GLY A 262 -1.61 -1.11 7.37
C GLY A 262 -0.91 -1.77 6.19
N TYR A 263 0.40 -1.98 6.27
CA TYR A 263 1.16 -2.67 5.23
C TYR A 263 0.97 -4.18 5.27
N THR A 264 0.50 -4.75 4.16
CA THR A 264 0.36 -6.22 4.01
C THR A 264 1.70 -6.95 4.20
N GLY A 265 2.80 -6.33 3.77
CA GLY A 265 4.15 -6.87 3.96
C GLY A 265 4.53 -7.02 5.42
N ALA A 266 4.20 -6.03 6.26
CA ALA A 266 4.43 -6.08 7.70
C ALA A 266 3.59 -7.18 8.37
N GLN A 267 2.29 -7.25 8.03
CA GLN A 267 1.40 -8.30 8.55
C GLN A 267 1.86 -9.71 8.18
N LEU A 268 2.35 -9.89 6.94
CA LEU A 268 2.86 -11.18 6.49
C LEU A 268 4.16 -11.57 7.19
N SER A 269 5.07 -10.63 7.44
CA SER A 269 6.37 -10.94 8.07
C SER A 269 6.22 -11.44 9.51
N GLU A 270 5.21 -10.95 10.23
CA GLU A 270 4.96 -11.37 11.61
C GLU A 270 4.13 -12.67 11.69
N ASN A 271 3.22 -12.88 10.75
CA ASN A 271 2.26 -13.99 10.80
C ASN A 271 2.62 -15.17 9.87
N LEU A 272 3.81 -15.18 9.24
CA LEU A 272 4.27 -16.29 8.41
C LEU A 272 4.77 -17.47 9.27
N ASP A 273 3.83 -18.14 9.94
CA ASP A 273 4.09 -19.46 10.47
C ASP A 273 4.13 -20.53 9.35
N LEU A 274 4.78 -21.64 9.61
CA LEU A 274 4.93 -22.72 8.62
C LEU A 274 3.58 -23.23 8.09
N PRO A 275 2.51 -23.41 8.90
CA PRO A 275 1.18 -23.76 8.42
C PRO A 275 0.59 -22.76 7.41
N THR A 276 0.68 -21.47 7.68
CA THR A 276 0.19 -20.40 6.78
C THR A 276 0.95 -20.40 5.46
N LEU A 277 2.29 -20.52 5.50
CA LEU A 277 3.12 -20.62 4.30
C LEU A 277 2.73 -21.83 3.45
N LEU A 278 2.52 -23.01 4.08
CA LEU A 278 2.08 -24.22 3.39
C LEU A 278 0.67 -24.06 2.77
N ALA A 279 -0.25 -23.41 3.46
CA ALA A 279 -1.59 -23.15 2.96
C ALA A 279 -1.57 -22.24 1.72
N VAL A 280 -0.81 -21.15 1.75
CA VAL A 280 -0.63 -20.24 0.60
C VAL A 280 0.03 -20.95 -0.57
N ALA A 281 1.10 -21.73 -0.31
CA ALA A 281 1.76 -22.53 -1.34
C ALA A 281 0.82 -23.58 -1.96
N ALA A 282 0.01 -24.27 -1.15
CA ALA A 282 -0.98 -25.24 -1.63
C ALA A 282 -2.05 -24.58 -2.51
N LEU A 283 -2.54 -23.39 -2.11
CA LEU A 283 -3.50 -22.62 -2.90
C LEU A 283 -2.88 -22.17 -4.24
N ALA A 284 -1.66 -21.66 -4.24
CA ALA A 284 -0.95 -21.27 -5.45
C ALA A 284 -0.74 -22.45 -6.41
N LEU A 285 -0.37 -23.63 -5.88
CA LEU A 285 -0.25 -24.88 -6.64
C LEU A 285 -1.60 -25.32 -7.22
N LEU A 286 -2.69 -25.22 -6.44
CA LEU A 286 -4.05 -25.55 -6.90
C LEU A 286 -4.48 -24.67 -8.07
N ILE A 287 -4.26 -23.35 -7.96
CA ILE A 287 -4.56 -22.39 -9.02
C ILE A 287 -3.73 -22.71 -10.29
N GLY A 288 -2.42 -22.91 -10.13
CA GLY A 288 -1.53 -23.27 -11.24
C GLY A 288 -1.93 -24.60 -11.90
N PHE A 289 -2.31 -25.60 -11.11
CA PHE A 289 -2.76 -26.90 -11.60
C PHE A 289 -4.10 -26.81 -12.35
N THR A 290 -5.04 -26.01 -11.85
CA THR A 290 -6.31 -25.76 -12.54
C THR A 290 -6.09 -25.11 -13.90
N GLY A 291 -5.24 -24.07 -13.97
CA GLY A 291 -4.85 -23.45 -15.24
C GLY A 291 -4.17 -24.42 -16.21
N TYR A 292 -3.27 -25.25 -15.69
CA TYR A 292 -2.64 -26.32 -16.47
C TYR A 292 -3.68 -27.30 -17.05
N LEU A 293 -4.64 -27.77 -16.25
CA LEU A 293 -5.67 -28.70 -16.70
C LEU A 293 -6.56 -28.09 -17.79
N ILE A 294 -6.95 -26.84 -17.67
CA ILE A 294 -7.77 -26.17 -18.68
C ILE A 294 -7.01 -26.11 -20.02
N ILE A 295 -5.78 -25.63 -19.99
CA ILE A 295 -4.94 -25.55 -21.19
C ILE A 295 -4.66 -26.93 -21.77
N TYR A 296 -4.35 -27.92 -20.91
CA TYR A 296 -4.13 -29.30 -21.32
C TYR A 296 -5.35 -29.91 -22.06
N ASN A 297 -6.56 -29.74 -21.49
CA ASN A 297 -7.80 -30.25 -22.11
C ASN A 297 -8.05 -29.62 -23.48
N VAL A 298 -7.84 -28.32 -23.63
CA VAL A 298 -7.99 -27.62 -24.92
C VAL A 298 -7.02 -28.18 -25.97
N PHE A 299 -5.74 -28.40 -25.57
CA PHE A 299 -4.76 -28.99 -26.47
C PHE A 299 -5.03 -30.45 -26.75
N GLN A 300 -5.51 -31.24 -25.80
CA GLN A 300 -5.86 -32.64 -25.99
C GLN A 300 -6.99 -32.79 -27.03
N ILE A 301 -8.06 -32.01 -26.94
CA ILE A 301 -9.14 -31.96 -27.90
C ILE A 301 -8.60 -31.57 -29.30
N SER A 302 -7.75 -30.57 -29.38
CA SER A 302 -7.13 -30.08 -30.62
C SER A 302 -6.29 -31.20 -31.30
N VAL A 303 -5.45 -31.90 -30.51
CA VAL A 303 -4.58 -32.99 -31.01
C VAL A 303 -5.40 -34.22 -31.42
N THR A 304 -6.45 -34.56 -30.67
CA THR A 304 -7.33 -35.71 -30.99
C THR A 304 -8.01 -35.52 -32.33
N ASN A 305 -8.46 -34.32 -32.66
CA ASN A 305 -9.05 -34.00 -33.96
C ASN A 305 -8.04 -34.11 -35.12
N ASP A 306 -6.73 -34.00 -34.85
CA ASP A 306 -5.67 -34.10 -35.83
C ASP A 306 -5.01 -35.50 -35.93
N ILE A 307 -5.52 -36.50 -35.26
CA ILE A 307 -4.89 -37.84 -35.25
C ILE A 307 -4.69 -38.39 -36.68
N ARG A 308 -5.64 -38.17 -37.59
CA ARG A 308 -5.50 -38.56 -38.99
C ARG A 308 -4.32 -37.87 -39.67
N PHE A 309 -4.15 -36.59 -39.46
CA PHE A 309 -3.04 -35.82 -40.03
C PHE A 309 -1.69 -36.30 -39.47
N TYR A 310 -1.59 -36.50 -38.18
CA TYR A 310 -0.38 -37.04 -37.55
C TYR A 310 -0.09 -38.49 -37.94
N GLY A 311 -1.12 -39.27 -38.15
CA GLY A 311 -1.03 -40.65 -38.71
C GLY A 311 -0.40 -40.64 -40.10
N LEU A 312 -0.88 -39.79 -41.02
CA LEU A 312 -0.32 -39.61 -42.35
C LEU A 312 1.15 -39.17 -42.32
N LEU A 313 1.51 -38.23 -41.39
CA LEU A 313 2.92 -37.82 -41.23
C LEU A 313 3.80 -38.99 -40.78
N LYS A 314 3.28 -39.89 -39.93
CA LYS A 314 3.98 -41.09 -39.48
C LYS A 314 4.20 -42.09 -40.60
N THR A 315 3.24 -42.25 -41.51
CA THR A 315 3.39 -43.15 -42.67
C THR A 315 4.44 -42.66 -43.68
N ILE A 316 4.66 -41.35 -43.77
CA ILE A 316 5.71 -40.73 -44.61
C ILE A 316 7.10 -40.75 -43.90
N GLY A 317 7.19 -41.37 -42.69
CA GLY A 317 8.47 -41.58 -41.99
C GLY A 317 8.85 -40.50 -40.98
N THR A 318 7.94 -39.63 -40.51
CA THR A 318 8.25 -38.70 -39.43
C THR A 318 8.46 -39.41 -38.10
N THR A 319 9.53 -38.99 -37.37
CA THR A 319 9.83 -39.58 -36.06
C THR A 319 8.96 -38.96 -34.95
N PRO A 320 8.70 -39.70 -33.85
CA PRO A 320 7.93 -39.17 -32.70
C PRO A 320 8.52 -37.87 -32.14
N ARG A 321 9.85 -37.70 -32.18
CA ARG A 321 10.54 -36.48 -31.74
C ARG A 321 10.24 -35.29 -32.65
N GLN A 322 10.16 -35.49 -33.94
CA GLN A 322 9.79 -34.46 -34.92
C GLN A 322 8.32 -34.06 -34.76
N LEU A 323 7.43 -35.03 -34.57
CA LEU A 323 6.02 -34.77 -34.34
C LEU A 323 5.78 -33.96 -33.06
N ARG A 324 6.41 -34.34 -31.95
CA ARG A 324 6.36 -33.56 -30.69
C ARG A 324 6.86 -32.12 -30.86
N ARG A 325 7.89 -31.92 -31.70
CA ARG A 325 8.40 -30.57 -31.99
C ARG A 325 7.42 -29.73 -32.82
N ILE A 326 6.69 -30.37 -33.79
CA ILE A 326 5.64 -29.68 -34.54
C ILE A 326 4.53 -29.20 -33.61
N ILE A 327 4.02 -30.07 -32.75
CA ILE A 327 2.95 -29.77 -31.78
C ILE A 327 3.42 -28.65 -30.84
N ARG A 328 4.67 -28.72 -30.35
CA ARG A 328 5.23 -27.68 -29.45
C ARG A 328 5.34 -26.32 -30.14
N HIS A 329 5.74 -26.27 -31.42
CA HIS A 329 5.77 -25.00 -32.15
C HIS A 329 4.38 -24.43 -32.40
N GLN A 330 3.37 -25.28 -32.67
CA GLN A 330 1.99 -24.84 -32.82
C GLN A 330 1.44 -24.32 -31.49
N ALA A 331 1.66 -25.03 -30.38
CA ALA A 331 1.27 -24.60 -29.04
C ALA A 331 1.87 -23.23 -28.69
N LEU A 332 3.18 -23.03 -28.89
CA LEU A 332 3.84 -21.76 -28.64
C LEU A 332 3.28 -20.62 -29.49
N ALA A 333 3.00 -20.87 -30.79
CA ALA A 333 2.44 -19.84 -31.66
C ALA A 333 1.02 -19.43 -31.24
N LEU A 334 0.18 -20.38 -30.83
CA LEU A 334 -1.19 -20.11 -30.37
C LEU A 334 -1.19 -19.41 -28.99
N SER A 335 -0.29 -19.82 -28.09
CA SER A 335 -0.12 -19.17 -26.79
C SER A 335 0.41 -17.73 -26.94
N LEU A 336 1.36 -17.49 -27.87
CA LEU A 336 1.90 -16.15 -28.14
C LEU A 336 0.83 -15.18 -28.67
N ALA A 337 -0.22 -15.69 -29.30
CA ALA A 337 -1.37 -14.87 -29.71
C ALA A 337 -2.44 -14.78 -28.60
N GLY A 338 -2.78 -15.91 -27.93
CA GLY A 338 -3.86 -15.98 -26.96
C GLY A 338 -3.53 -15.28 -25.63
N ILE A 339 -2.30 -15.45 -25.10
CA ILE A 339 -1.93 -14.91 -23.80
C ILE A 339 -1.95 -13.36 -23.81
N PRO A 340 -1.32 -12.63 -24.73
CA PRO A 340 -1.37 -11.17 -24.73
C PRO A 340 -2.79 -10.60 -24.88
N LEU A 341 -3.62 -11.22 -25.72
CA LEU A 341 -5.02 -10.85 -25.85
C LEU A 341 -5.79 -11.07 -24.55
N GLY A 342 -5.54 -12.22 -23.90
CA GLY A 342 -6.16 -12.54 -22.62
C GLY A 342 -5.71 -11.63 -21.49
N LEU A 343 -4.41 -11.26 -21.42
CA LEU A 343 -3.88 -10.31 -20.43
C LEU A 343 -4.52 -8.93 -20.58
N ALA A 344 -4.55 -8.38 -21.81
CA ALA A 344 -5.14 -7.07 -22.06
C ALA A 344 -6.64 -7.03 -21.73
N ALA A 345 -7.39 -8.02 -22.22
CA ALA A 345 -8.83 -8.11 -21.94
C ALA A 345 -9.13 -8.39 -20.45
N GLY A 346 -8.32 -9.24 -19.80
CA GLY A 346 -8.47 -9.58 -18.39
C GLY A 346 -8.17 -8.40 -17.47
N TRP A 347 -7.17 -7.58 -17.79
CA TRP A 347 -6.88 -6.35 -17.08
C TRP A 347 -8.04 -5.33 -17.19
N LEU A 348 -8.60 -5.14 -18.40
CA LEU A 348 -9.74 -4.27 -18.62
C LEU A 348 -10.98 -4.75 -17.85
N VAL A 349 -11.31 -6.04 -17.96
CA VAL A 349 -12.46 -6.64 -17.27
C VAL A 349 -12.28 -6.58 -15.75
N GLY A 350 -11.09 -6.94 -15.26
CA GLY A 350 -10.76 -6.87 -13.83
C GLY A 350 -10.91 -5.44 -13.28
N GLY A 351 -10.34 -4.45 -13.98
CA GLY A 351 -10.43 -3.06 -13.58
C GLY A 351 -11.87 -2.51 -13.54
N GLN A 352 -12.73 -2.93 -14.45
CA GLN A 352 -14.15 -2.53 -14.45
C GLN A 352 -14.98 -3.25 -13.37
N LEU A 353 -14.62 -4.48 -13.03
CA LEU A 353 -15.33 -5.24 -12.00
C LEU A 353 -14.89 -4.87 -10.57
N THR A 354 -13.67 -4.38 -10.39
CA THR A 354 -13.13 -3.98 -9.08
C THR A 354 -14.07 -3.07 -8.28
N PRO A 355 -14.56 -1.93 -8.80
CA PRO A 355 -15.43 -1.03 -8.02
C PRO A 355 -16.75 -1.71 -7.62
N VAL A 356 -17.28 -2.60 -8.46
CA VAL A 356 -18.50 -3.35 -8.16
C VAL A 356 -18.27 -4.32 -7.00
N VAL A 357 -17.12 -4.98 -6.99
CA VAL A 357 -16.75 -5.94 -5.91
C VAL A 357 -16.48 -5.20 -4.60
N ILE A 358 -15.75 -4.09 -4.65
CA ILE A 358 -15.48 -3.25 -3.46
C ILE A 358 -16.79 -2.74 -2.85
N ALA A 359 -17.72 -2.20 -3.66
CA ALA A 359 -19.01 -1.71 -3.16
C ALA A 359 -19.85 -2.80 -2.48
N GLN A 360 -19.69 -4.07 -2.85
CA GLN A 360 -20.34 -5.18 -2.17
C GLN A 360 -19.63 -5.54 -0.85
N LEU A 361 -18.31 -5.37 -0.76
CA LEU A 361 -17.54 -5.61 0.46
C LEU A 361 -17.78 -4.52 1.49
N ASP A 362 -17.86 -3.25 1.10
CA ASP A 362 -18.21 -2.13 2.00
C ASP A 362 -19.57 -2.36 2.67
N GLY A 363 -20.55 -2.89 1.93
CA GLY A 363 -21.85 -3.30 2.48
C GLY A 363 -21.76 -4.45 3.50
N VAL A 364 -20.77 -5.32 3.39
CA VAL A 364 -20.54 -6.45 4.32
C VAL A 364 -19.76 -5.98 5.55
N VAL A 365 -18.75 -5.13 5.39
CA VAL A 365 -17.93 -4.60 6.47
C VAL A 365 -18.76 -3.72 7.39
N SER A 366 -19.68 -2.91 6.88
CA SER A 366 -20.60 -2.09 7.67
C SER A 366 -21.60 -2.93 8.53
N VAL A 367 -21.88 -4.17 8.12
CA VAL A 367 -22.76 -5.11 8.90
C VAL A 367 -22.00 -5.83 10.01
N VAL A 368 -20.68 -6.00 9.87
CA VAL A 368 -19.84 -6.70 10.86
C VAL A 368 -19.32 -5.76 11.95
N SER A 369 -19.40 -4.45 11.75
CA SER A 369 -18.98 -3.41 12.72
C SER A 369 -20.08 -2.91 13.67
N VAL A 370 -21.23 -3.60 13.75
CA VAL A 370 -22.33 -3.30 14.70
C VAL A 370 -22.33 -4.25 15.89
#